data_8bf8128bf1aed5f6fa1ab17fc259e71c
#
_entry.id   8bf8128bf1aed5f6fa1ab17fc259e71c
#
_cell.length_a   1.000
_cell.length_b   1.000
_cell.length_c   1.000
_cell.angle_alpha   90.00
_cell.angle_beta   90.00
_cell.angle_gamma   90.00
#
_symmetry.space_group_name_H-M   'P 1'
#
loop_
_entity.id
_entity.type
_entity.pdbx_description
1 polymer ?
#
loop_
_entity_poly.entity_id
_entity_poly.type
_entity_poly.pdbx_seq_one_letter_code
_entity_poly.pdbx_strand_id
1 'polypeptide(L)'
;MENKEFFDRALQLEAPWFVRSVKLDLQEKKVELEIGVEKGWRWKDGEGGAAQVHGWEEREWRHLNTMQCETTIRARVPRLKRADGSTEVAAVPWAERYTRWTLAFEDYAVQVME
;
A
#
# COMPACT_ATOMS: atom_id res chain seq x y z
N MET A 1 -11.34 -4.64 -18.53
CA MET A 1 -10.85 -4.67 -17.14
C MET A 1 -10.91 -3.26 -16.57
N GLU A 2 -11.53 -3.10 -15.42
CA GLU A 2 -11.58 -1.80 -14.77
C GLU A 2 -10.20 -1.45 -14.21
N ASN A 3 -9.92 -0.13 -14.09
CA ASN A 3 -8.64 0.34 -13.57
C ASN A 3 -8.33 -0.19 -12.18
N LYS A 4 -9.35 -0.24 -11.29
CA LYS A 4 -9.16 -0.77 -9.93
C LYS A 4 -8.72 -2.22 -9.94
N GLU A 5 -9.36 -3.03 -10.78
CA GLU A 5 -9.04 -4.45 -10.88
C GLU A 5 -7.62 -4.67 -11.41
N PHE A 6 -7.22 -3.87 -12.40
CA PHE A 6 -5.86 -3.92 -12.93
C PHE A 6 -4.83 -3.69 -11.83
N PHE A 7 -5.02 -2.63 -11.02
CA PHE A 7 -4.07 -2.31 -9.95
C PHE A 7 -4.13 -3.29 -8.79
N ASP A 8 -5.31 -3.85 -8.47
CA ASP A 8 -5.41 -4.92 -7.48
C ASP A 8 -4.49 -6.08 -7.84
N ARG A 9 -4.50 -6.49 -9.10
CA ARG A 9 -3.67 -7.59 -9.58
C ARG A 9 -2.21 -7.21 -9.67
N ALA A 10 -1.91 -6.02 -10.18
CA ALA A 10 -0.54 -5.55 -10.34
C ALA A 10 0.17 -5.42 -8.99
N LEU A 11 -0.55 -5.01 -7.95
CA LEU A 11 0.00 -4.84 -6.60
C LEU A 11 -0.12 -6.12 -5.76
N GLN A 12 -0.78 -7.15 -6.29
CA GLN A 12 -1.02 -8.41 -5.57
C GLN A 12 -1.72 -8.18 -4.24
N LEU A 13 -2.73 -7.31 -4.25
CA LEU A 13 -3.45 -6.97 -3.04
C LEU A 13 -4.25 -8.16 -2.51
N GLU A 14 -4.20 -8.33 -1.21
CA GLU A 14 -4.96 -9.32 -0.47
C GLU A 14 -5.78 -8.62 0.61
N ALA A 15 -6.86 -9.28 1.07
CA ALA A 15 -7.64 -8.76 2.18
C ALA A 15 -6.71 -8.41 3.34
N PRO A 16 -6.94 -7.31 4.04
CA PRO A 16 -8.08 -6.41 3.94
C PRO A 16 -7.90 -5.26 2.93
N TRP A 17 -6.82 -5.24 2.15
CA TRP A 17 -6.45 -4.12 1.29
C TRP A 17 -7.15 -4.20 -0.06
N PHE A 18 -7.65 -3.07 -0.55
CA PHE A 18 -8.26 -3.00 -1.88
C PHE A 18 -8.09 -1.59 -2.46
N VAL A 19 -8.12 -1.49 -3.79
CA VAL A 19 -8.05 -0.17 -4.45
C VAL A 19 -9.40 0.52 -4.29
N ARG A 20 -9.41 1.63 -3.56
CA ARG A 20 -10.62 2.42 -3.32
C ARG A 20 -10.93 3.34 -4.50
N SER A 21 -9.90 4.03 -5.00
CA SER A 21 -10.07 4.96 -6.12
C SER A 21 -8.80 5.07 -6.94
N VAL A 22 -8.97 5.46 -8.19
CA VAL A 22 -7.88 5.75 -9.12
C VAL A 22 -8.14 7.14 -9.69
N LYS A 23 -7.19 8.06 -9.49
CA LYS A 23 -7.27 9.41 -10.07
C LYS A 23 -6.21 9.51 -11.16
N LEU A 24 -6.65 9.79 -12.36
CA LEU A 24 -5.77 9.92 -13.52
C LEU A 24 -5.80 11.37 -14.00
N ASP A 25 -4.63 12.02 -13.98
CA ASP A 25 -4.45 13.35 -14.51
C ASP A 25 -3.48 13.29 -15.69
N LEU A 26 -4.03 13.27 -16.90
CA LEU A 26 -3.24 13.14 -18.11
C LEU A 26 -2.43 14.40 -18.42
N GLN A 27 -2.89 15.57 -18.00
CA GLN A 27 -2.16 16.82 -18.23
C GLN A 27 -0.88 16.87 -17.40
N GLU A 28 -1.00 16.49 -16.13
CA GLU A 28 0.14 16.46 -15.21
C GLU A 28 0.91 15.13 -15.29
N LYS A 29 0.40 14.16 -16.04
CA LYS A 29 0.97 12.82 -16.17
C LYS A 29 1.15 12.16 -14.80
N LYS A 30 0.07 12.13 -14.01
CA LYS A 30 0.07 11.55 -12.68
C LYS A 30 -1.10 10.60 -12.51
N VAL A 31 -0.83 9.48 -11.83
CA VAL A 31 -1.85 8.54 -11.39
C VAL A 31 -1.73 8.42 -9.88
N GLU A 32 -2.85 8.63 -9.19
CA GLU A 32 -2.91 8.50 -7.73
C GLU A 32 -3.86 7.38 -7.39
N LEU A 33 -3.34 6.37 -6.68
CA LEU A 33 -4.12 5.24 -6.21
C LEU A 33 -4.39 5.42 -4.72
N GLU A 34 -5.66 5.32 -4.34
CA GLU A 34 -6.03 5.30 -2.93
C GLU A 34 -6.42 3.89 -2.56
N ILE A 35 -5.75 3.33 -1.55
CA ILE A 35 -6.00 1.98 -1.07
C ILE A 35 -6.76 2.07 0.25
N GLY A 36 -7.84 1.31 0.33
CA GLY A 36 -8.67 1.21 1.52
C GLY A 36 -8.54 -0.13 2.22
N VAL A 37 -9.18 -0.22 3.37
CA VAL A 37 -9.17 -1.40 4.22
C VAL A 37 -10.62 -1.84 4.48
N GLU A 38 -10.88 -3.13 4.42
CA GLU A 38 -12.19 -3.67 4.73
C GLU A 38 -12.61 -3.35 6.16
N LYS A 39 -13.85 -2.92 6.34
CA LYS A 39 -14.39 -2.63 7.67
C LYS A 39 -14.48 -3.91 8.50
N GLY A 40 -14.16 -3.79 9.79
CA GLY A 40 -14.27 -4.91 10.70
C GLY A 40 -13.16 -5.93 10.59
N TRP A 41 -12.11 -5.62 9.84
CA TRP A 41 -10.97 -6.52 9.73
C TRP A 41 -10.30 -6.74 11.09
N ARG A 42 -10.00 -8.00 11.39
CA ARG A 42 -9.29 -8.36 12.64
C ARG A 42 -7.80 -8.38 12.37
N TRP A 43 -7.10 -7.41 12.94
CA TRP A 43 -5.67 -7.25 12.73
C TRP A 43 -4.87 -8.22 13.59
N LYS A 44 -3.72 -8.63 13.05
CA LYS A 44 -2.75 -9.45 13.76
C LYS A 44 -1.39 -8.76 13.71
N ASP A 45 -0.59 -8.96 14.77
CA ASP A 45 0.78 -8.45 14.78
C ASP A 45 1.67 -9.29 13.86
N GLY A 46 2.96 -8.91 13.76
CA GLY A 46 3.91 -9.62 12.91
C GLY A 46 4.19 -11.06 13.32
N GLU A 47 3.76 -11.45 14.51
CA GLU A 47 3.94 -12.81 15.03
C GLU A 47 2.64 -13.64 14.98
N GLY A 48 1.59 -13.06 14.42
CA GLY A 48 0.29 -13.73 14.30
C GLY A 48 -0.62 -13.58 15.49
N GLY A 49 -0.22 -12.83 16.53
CA GLY A 49 -1.05 -12.56 17.69
C GLY A 49 -2.09 -11.49 17.41
N ALA A 50 -3.21 -11.50 18.15
CA ALA A 50 -4.24 -10.48 18.01
C ALA A 50 -3.67 -9.10 18.36
N ALA A 51 -4.04 -8.10 17.57
CA ALA A 51 -3.60 -6.73 17.77
C ALA A 51 -4.78 -5.78 17.65
N GLN A 52 -4.70 -4.64 18.34
CA GLN A 52 -5.72 -3.61 18.30
C GLN A 52 -5.21 -2.40 17.54
N VAL A 53 -6.11 -1.74 16.81
CA VAL A 53 -5.76 -0.51 16.13
C VAL A 53 -5.63 0.61 17.16
N HIS A 54 -4.45 1.24 17.19
CA HIS A 54 -4.11 2.31 18.12
C HIS A 54 -4.08 3.69 17.42
N GLY A 55 -4.40 3.74 16.15
CA GLY A 55 -4.42 4.95 15.35
C GLY A 55 -4.13 4.62 13.90
N TRP A 56 -4.19 5.64 13.06
CA TRP A 56 -3.97 5.50 11.62
C TRP A 56 -2.97 6.54 11.17
N GLU A 57 -2.06 6.14 10.26
CA GLU A 57 -1.10 7.02 9.63
C GLU A 57 -1.39 7.09 8.14
N GLU A 58 -1.42 8.29 7.58
CA GLU A 58 -1.51 8.45 6.13
C GLU A 58 -0.11 8.38 5.55
N ARG A 59 0.07 7.48 4.55
CA ARG A 59 1.37 7.24 3.94
C ARG A 59 1.25 7.19 2.43
N GLU A 60 2.37 7.50 1.75
CA GLU A 60 2.47 7.46 0.31
C GLU A 60 3.67 6.61 -0.10
N TRP A 61 3.52 5.95 -1.25
CA TRP A 61 4.60 5.17 -1.87
C TRP A 61 4.69 5.49 -3.35
N ARG A 62 5.90 5.51 -3.87
CA ARG A 62 6.16 5.64 -5.29
C ARG A 62 6.07 4.25 -5.93
N HIS A 63 5.32 4.15 -7.01
CA HIS A 63 5.16 2.91 -7.77
C HIS A 63 5.70 3.09 -9.19
N LEU A 64 5.78 2.00 -9.96
CA LEU A 64 6.18 2.04 -11.36
C LEU A 64 5.23 2.94 -12.15
N ASN A 65 5.78 3.66 -13.12
CA ASN A 65 4.96 4.51 -13.98
C ASN A 65 3.93 3.68 -14.73
N THR A 66 2.72 4.23 -14.85
CA THR A 66 1.62 3.62 -15.59
C THR A 66 1.29 4.54 -16.75
N MET A 67 1.33 4.01 -17.98
CA MET A 67 1.03 4.81 -19.19
C MET A 67 1.85 6.11 -19.22
N GLN A 68 3.14 6.02 -18.88
CA GLN A 68 4.06 7.16 -18.80
C GLN A 68 3.69 8.21 -17.75
N CYS A 69 2.77 7.87 -16.84
CA CYS A 69 2.38 8.74 -15.76
C CYS A 69 3.08 8.33 -14.46
N GLU A 70 3.47 9.31 -13.66
CA GLU A 70 3.95 9.04 -12.30
C GLU A 70 2.84 8.43 -11.48
N THR A 71 3.11 7.29 -10.87
CA THR A 71 2.10 6.57 -10.09
C THR A 71 2.46 6.61 -8.62
N THR A 72 1.53 7.09 -7.80
CA THR A 72 1.68 7.19 -6.36
C THR A 72 0.56 6.41 -5.69
N ILE A 73 0.92 5.64 -4.67
CA ILE A 73 -0.03 4.92 -3.84
C ILE A 73 -0.19 5.67 -2.53
N ARG A 74 -1.44 5.92 -2.14
CA ARG A 74 -1.77 6.56 -0.87
C ARG A 74 -2.69 5.63 -0.09
N ALA A 75 -2.37 5.44 1.19
CA ALA A 75 -3.18 4.61 2.07
C ALA A 75 -3.08 5.08 3.51
N ARG A 76 -4.15 4.86 4.27
CA ARG A 76 -4.10 5.01 5.73
C ARG A 76 -3.77 3.64 6.31
N VAL A 77 -2.65 3.58 7.04
CA VAL A 77 -2.13 2.33 7.60
C VAL A 77 -2.31 2.37 9.11
N PRO A 78 -2.86 1.32 9.72
CA PRO A 78 -3.06 1.33 11.16
C PRO A 78 -1.77 1.08 11.92
N ARG A 79 -1.65 1.75 13.05
CA ARG A 79 -0.65 1.43 14.05
C ARG A 79 -1.27 0.40 15.00
N LEU A 80 -0.64 -0.73 15.12
CA LEU A 80 -1.17 -1.87 15.88
C LEU A 80 -0.54 -1.93 17.26
N LYS A 81 -1.37 -2.16 18.27
CA LYS A 81 -0.93 -2.35 19.65
C LYS A 81 -0.98 -3.83 19.98
N ARG A 82 0.16 -4.36 20.39
CA ARG A 82 0.28 -5.76 20.82
C ARG A 82 -0.20 -5.95 22.24
N ALA A 83 -0.38 -7.21 22.64
CA ALA A 83 -0.80 -7.57 23.98
C ALA A 83 0.16 -7.06 25.07
N ASP A 84 1.46 -6.95 24.75
CA ASP A 84 2.47 -6.45 25.68
C ASP A 84 2.51 -4.91 25.78
N GLY A 85 1.64 -4.22 25.03
CA GLY A 85 1.55 -2.77 25.02
C GLY A 85 2.44 -2.07 24.00
N SER A 86 3.34 -2.80 23.32
CA SER A 86 4.16 -2.22 22.26
C SER A 86 3.32 -1.96 21.02
N THR A 87 3.77 -1.03 20.18
CA THR A 87 3.07 -0.67 18.94
C THR A 87 3.97 -0.85 17.73
N GLU A 88 3.34 -1.16 16.58
CA GLU A 88 4.01 -1.23 15.30
C GLU A 88 3.06 -0.77 14.20
N VAL A 89 3.61 -0.28 13.10
CA VAL A 89 2.81 0.04 11.91
C VAL A 89 2.51 -1.27 11.19
N ALA A 90 1.27 -1.47 10.76
CA ALA A 90 0.88 -2.69 10.05
C ALA A 90 1.72 -2.85 8.77
N ALA A 91 2.07 -4.09 8.45
CA ALA A 91 2.75 -4.39 7.20
C ALA A 91 1.76 -4.26 6.04
N VAL A 92 2.26 -3.76 4.91
CA VAL A 92 1.48 -3.65 3.68
C VAL A 92 2.06 -4.62 2.64
N PRO A 93 1.22 -5.20 1.75
CA PRO A 93 1.73 -6.19 0.79
C PRO A 93 2.54 -5.59 -0.36
N TRP A 94 2.41 -4.29 -0.64
CA TRP A 94 3.05 -3.67 -1.80
C TRP A 94 4.42 -3.06 -1.53
N ALA A 95 4.87 -3.02 -0.28
CA ALA A 95 6.15 -2.39 0.06
C ALA A 95 6.74 -2.99 1.33
N GLU A 96 8.05 -2.89 1.46
CA GLU A 96 8.70 -3.26 2.71
C GLU A 96 8.41 -2.20 3.77
N ARG A 97 8.53 -2.59 5.03
CA ARG A 97 8.25 -1.70 6.16
C ARG A 97 9.18 -0.49 6.13
N TYR A 98 8.61 0.69 6.33
CA TYR A 98 9.32 1.97 6.38
C TYR A 98 9.95 2.44 5.09
N THR A 99 9.66 1.81 3.94
CA THR A 99 10.11 2.33 2.64
C THR A 99 9.07 3.27 2.05
N ARG A 100 9.51 4.11 1.10
CA ARG A 100 8.63 5.00 0.32
C ARG A 100 8.39 4.48 -1.08
N TRP A 101 8.92 3.31 -1.38
CA TRP A 101 8.88 2.72 -2.72
C TRP A 101 8.14 1.40 -2.66
N THR A 102 7.36 1.06 -3.70
CA THR A 102 6.78 -0.27 -3.78
C THR A 102 7.87 -1.30 -4.09
N LEU A 103 7.59 -2.56 -3.78
CA LEU A 103 8.50 -3.66 -4.11
C LEU A 103 8.75 -3.72 -5.62
N ALA A 104 7.72 -3.51 -6.42
CA ALA A 104 7.86 -3.51 -7.88
C ALA A 104 8.79 -2.39 -8.35
N PHE A 105 8.71 -1.20 -7.75
CA PHE A 105 9.59 -0.10 -8.09
C PHE A 105 11.03 -0.39 -7.73
N GLU A 106 11.27 -0.97 -6.54
CA GLU A 106 12.61 -1.34 -6.11
C GLU A 106 13.23 -2.37 -7.05
N ASP A 107 12.47 -3.39 -7.45
CA ASP A 107 12.94 -4.40 -8.40
C ASP A 107 13.31 -3.78 -9.73
N TYR A 108 12.49 -2.87 -10.25
CA TYR A 108 12.78 -2.16 -11.48
C TYR A 108 14.08 -1.34 -11.38
N ALA A 109 14.26 -0.62 -10.28
CA ALA A 109 15.46 0.20 -10.07
C ALA A 109 16.73 -0.66 -10.06
N VAL A 110 16.69 -1.82 -9.42
CA VAL A 110 17.82 -2.76 -9.40
C VAL A 110 18.14 -3.24 -10.81
N GLN A 111 17.13 -3.63 -11.60
CA GLN A 111 17.34 -4.11 -12.97
C GLN A 111 17.96 -3.05 -13.86
N VAL A 112 17.55 -1.79 -13.71
CA VAL A 112 18.07 -0.69 -14.53
C VAL A 112 19.52 -0.37 -14.17
N MET A 113 19.90 -0.59 -12.93
CA MET A 113 21.25 -0.29 -12.45
C MET A 113 22.26 -1.41 -12.63
N GLU A 114 21.83 -2.58 -13.05
CA GLU A 114 22.72 -3.72 -13.32
C GLU A 114 23.52 -3.51 -14.64
#